data_9335dfee910778a99644cfe629f65952
#
_entry.id   9335dfee910778a99644cfe629f65952
#
_cell.length_a   1.000
_cell.length_b   1.000
_cell.length_c   1.000
_cell.angle_alpha   90.00
_cell.angle_beta   90.00
_cell.angle_gamma   90.00
#
_symmetry.space_group_name_H-M   'P 1'
#
loop_
_entity.id
_entity.type
_entity.pdbx_description
1 polymer ?
#
loop_
_entity_poly.entity_id
_entity_poly.type
_entity_poly.pdbx_seq_one_letter_code
_entity_poly.pdbx_strand_id
1 'polypeptide(L)'
;MRLAKRHENLRPSGMVRMFQAIERMEGVLNLSIGEPDFDTEPDIIEAAAKAARDGFTHYPPLQGFYDVREAVCRYWERHHGLRSKPEEVYMAVGAMQVSHLAFGALLDPGDEVLLVEPCFPPYFSQVEGNGGVPVAVPTREESGFAPTVEDLRRAVTPRTRGLLLNSPCNPSGRVVPRAQLEEIAAFVQEHDLFVLSDEIYESLVFSGEHVCLATLPGMRERTLTMGGLSKSHCMTGWRLGYAIGPEEVMRTMTLISAVQTYGLNTLGQKAALYALDTQDAKLLERRAVFADRMAAVAERLNSMKGIR
;
A
#
# COMPACT_ATOMS: atom_id res chain seq x y z
N MET A 1 5.93 7.98 34.74
CA MET A 1 6.60 6.97 33.89
C MET A 1 7.54 7.67 32.92
N ARG A 2 8.73 7.12 32.68
CA ARG A 2 9.67 7.64 31.67
C ARG A 2 9.39 6.95 30.32
N LEU A 3 9.24 7.73 29.25
CA LEU A 3 9.14 7.19 27.89
C LEU A 3 10.47 6.61 27.42
N ALA A 4 10.42 5.66 26.47
CA ALA A 4 11.62 5.15 25.83
C ALA A 4 12.26 6.26 24.99
N LYS A 5 13.60 6.38 25.05
CA LYS A 5 14.34 7.44 24.32
C LYS A 5 14.02 7.52 22.85
N ARG A 6 13.82 6.37 22.18
CA ARG A 6 13.44 6.30 20.76
C ARG A 6 12.13 7.00 20.43
N HIS A 7 11.29 7.31 21.41
CA HIS A 7 10.00 7.97 21.25
C HIS A 7 9.97 9.41 21.76
N GLU A 8 11.05 9.93 22.36
CA GLU A 8 11.11 11.29 22.91
C GLU A 8 10.86 12.37 21.84
N ASN A 9 11.24 12.09 20.59
CA ASN A 9 11.11 12.99 19.45
C ASN A 9 9.90 12.72 18.57
N LEU A 10 9.06 11.70 18.87
CA LEU A 10 7.84 11.48 18.11
C LEU A 10 6.95 12.71 18.15
N ARG A 11 6.57 13.19 16.99
CA ARG A 11 5.62 14.29 16.81
C ARG A 11 4.48 13.82 15.91
N PRO A 12 3.24 14.20 16.20
CA PRO A 12 2.14 13.91 15.29
C PRO A 12 2.42 14.58 13.95
N SER A 13 2.23 13.83 12.86
CA SER A 13 2.30 14.39 11.52
C SER A 13 1.27 15.52 11.33
N GLY A 14 1.44 16.37 10.32
CA GLY A 14 0.45 17.40 9.97
C GLY A 14 -0.94 16.80 9.76
N MET A 15 -1.02 15.63 9.15
CA MET A 15 -2.26 14.89 8.93
C MET A 15 -2.93 14.45 10.24
N VAL A 16 -2.18 13.90 11.20
CA VAL A 16 -2.73 13.49 12.50
C VAL A 16 -3.24 14.70 13.28
N ARG A 17 -2.50 15.82 13.27
CA ARG A 17 -2.95 17.07 13.91
C ARG A 17 -4.24 17.61 13.29
N MET A 18 -4.36 17.52 11.98
CA MET A 18 -5.55 17.95 11.23
C MET A 18 -6.75 17.07 11.59
N PHE A 19 -6.62 15.75 11.65
CA PHE A 19 -7.69 14.84 12.06
C PHE A 19 -8.17 15.16 13.49
N GLN A 20 -7.25 15.35 14.44
CA GLN A 20 -7.58 15.73 15.80
C GLN A 20 -8.30 17.10 15.91
N ALA A 21 -7.99 18.04 15.01
CA ALA A 21 -8.67 19.31 14.93
C ALA A 21 -10.10 19.15 14.38
N ILE A 22 -10.27 18.38 13.31
CA ILE A 22 -11.57 18.15 12.63
C ILE A 22 -12.56 17.44 13.56
N GLU A 23 -12.11 16.46 14.37
CA GLU A 23 -12.96 15.76 15.34
C GLU A 23 -13.71 16.71 16.31
N ARG A 24 -13.21 17.91 16.51
CA ARG A 24 -13.75 18.92 17.43
C ARG A 24 -14.56 20.02 16.74
N MET A 25 -14.74 19.92 15.43
CA MET A 25 -15.38 20.94 14.61
C MET A 25 -16.72 20.43 14.09
N GLU A 26 -17.76 21.25 14.18
CA GLU A 26 -19.07 20.95 13.58
C GLU A 26 -19.22 21.65 12.23
N GLY A 27 -20.00 21.06 11.31
CA GLY A 27 -20.34 21.65 10.02
C GLY A 27 -19.18 21.75 9.02
N VAL A 28 -18.10 20.99 9.21
CA VAL A 28 -16.94 20.98 8.33
C VAL A 28 -17.15 19.98 7.19
N LEU A 29 -16.95 20.43 5.95
CA LEU A 29 -16.77 19.53 4.81
C LEU A 29 -15.32 19.01 4.84
N ASN A 30 -15.14 17.75 5.24
CA ASN A 30 -13.83 17.15 5.35
C ASN A 30 -13.34 16.62 3.99
N LEU A 31 -12.34 17.29 3.41
CA LEU A 31 -11.66 16.89 2.17
C LEU A 31 -10.23 16.36 2.44
N SER A 32 -9.88 16.05 3.68
CA SER A 32 -8.53 15.71 4.08
C SER A 32 -8.24 14.21 4.11
N ILE A 33 -9.29 13.38 4.18
CA ILE A 33 -9.16 11.92 4.20
C ILE A 33 -9.41 11.39 2.78
N GLY A 34 -8.39 10.75 2.22
CA GLY A 34 -8.50 10.09 0.91
C GLY A 34 -9.14 8.71 1.05
N GLU A 35 -10.47 8.65 1.12
CA GLU A 35 -11.21 7.38 1.11
C GLU A 35 -12.36 7.42 0.08
N PRO A 36 -12.71 6.26 -0.51
CA PRO A 36 -13.92 6.16 -1.31
C PRO A 36 -15.14 6.54 -0.48
N ASP A 37 -16.06 7.31 -1.07
CA ASP A 37 -17.33 7.68 -0.46
C ASP A 37 -18.44 6.64 -0.65
N PHE A 38 -18.13 5.55 -1.32
CA PHE A 38 -19.02 4.39 -1.43
C PHE A 38 -18.92 3.53 -0.18
N ASP A 39 -20.06 3.06 0.30
CA ASP A 39 -20.09 1.99 1.30
C ASP A 39 -19.55 0.67 0.73
N THR A 40 -19.12 -0.21 1.62
CA THR A 40 -18.81 -1.59 1.25
C THR A 40 -20.06 -2.26 0.69
N GLU A 41 -19.93 -3.02 -0.41
CA GLU A 41 -21.06 -3.69 -1.05
C GLU A 41 -21.80 -4.61 -0.07
N PRO A 42 -23.15 -4.65 -0.12
CA PRO A 42 -23.96 -5.45 0.81
C PRO A 42 -23.61 -6.94 0.84
N ASP A 43 -23.24 -7.51 -0.29
CA ASP A 43 -22.86 -8.93 -0.41
C ASP A 43 -21.57 -9.23 0.36
N ILE A 44 -20.62 -8.31 0.38
CA ILE A 44 -19.37 -8.41 1.16
C ILE A 44 -19.70 -8.39 2.66
N ILE A 45 -20.61 -7.48 3.07
CA ILE A 45 -21.08 -7.38 4.46
C ILE A 45 -21.77 -8.70 4.86
N GLU A 46 -22.62 -9.23 4.01
CA GLU A 46 -23.32 -10.49 4.27
C GLU A 46 -22.36 -11.69 4.34
N ALA A 47 -21.29 -11.69 3.53
CA ALA A 47 -20.25 -12.72 3.63
C ALA A 47 -19.58 -12.73 5.02
N ALA A 48 -19.28 -11.56 5.59
CA ALA A 48 -18.76 -11.46 6.96
C ALA A 48 -19.80 -11.90 8.01
N ALA A 49 -21.05 -11.47 7.85
CA ALA A 49 -22.14 -11.85 8.75
C ALA A 49 -22.40 -13.36 8.72
N LYS A 50 -22.36 -13.96 7.54
CA LYS A 50 -22.43 -15.41 7.37
C LYS A 50 -21.26 -16.11 8.05
N ALA A 51 -20.03 -15.64 7.87
CA ALA A 51 -18.86 -16.19 8.53
C ALA A 51 -19.00 -16.18 10.06
N ALA A 52 -19.56 -15.11 10.65
CA ALA A 52 -19.85 -15.05 12.08
C ALA A 52 -20.87 -16.12 12.52
N ARG A 53 -21.95 -16.30 11.77
CA ARG A 53 -22.96 -17.35 12.02
C ARG A 53 -22.41 -18.76 11.87
N ASP A 54 -21.45 -18.94 10.94
CA ASP A 54 -20.80 -20.24 10.68
C ASP A 54 -19.68 -20.55 11.70
N GLY A 55 -19.43 -19.68 12.68
CA GLY A 55 -18.49 -19.94 13.77
C GLY A 55 -17.04 -19.55 13.50
N PHE A 56 -16.74 -18.70 12.49
CA PHE A 56 -15.39 -18.16 12.28
C PHE A 56 -15.01 -17.11 13.34
N THR A 57 -15.10 -17.48 14.62
CA THR A 57 -14.89 -16.60 15.78
C THR A 57 -13.68 -17.01 16.62
N HIS A 58 -12.89 -17.96 16.14
CA HIS A 58 -11.68 -18.45 16.79
C HIS A 58 -10.41 -17.85 16.15
N TYR A 59 -9.26 -18.05 16.78
CA TYR A 59 -7.97 -17.59 16.23
C TYR A 59 -7.72 -18.18 14.84
N PRO A 60 -7.33 -17.34 13.88
CA PRO A 60 -6.96 -17.78 12.54
C PRO A 60 -5.52 -18.27 12.46
N PRO A 61 -5.11 -18.87 11.34
CA PRO A 61 -3.69 -19.00 11.01
C PRO A 61 -3.01 -17.63 10.99
N LEU A 62 -1.80 -17.54 11.55
CA LEU A 62 -1.08 -16.26 11.73
C LEU A 62 -0.83 -15.50 10.43
N GLN A 63 -0.59 -16.23 9.33
CA GLN A 63 -0.36 -15.66 8.00
C GLN A 63 -1.67 -15.27 7.28
N GLY A 64 -2.81 -15.65 7.83
CA GLY A 64 -4.14 -15.56 7.20
C GLY A 64 -4.62 -16.91 6.67
N PHE A 65 -5.95 -17.04 6.47
CA PHE A 65 -6.53 -18.27 5.94
C PHE A 65 -5.96 -18.61 4.55
N TYR A 66 -5.79 -19.90 4.31
CA TYR A 66 -5.20 -20.38 3.06
C TYR A 66 -6.02 -19.99 1.84
N ASP A 67 -7.35 -20.20 1.89
CA ASP A 67 -8.29 -19.84 0.83
C ASP A 67 -8.31 -18.33 0.50
N VAL A 68 -8.13 -17.48 1.52
CA VAL A 68 -8.02 -16.03 1.32
C VAL A 68 -6.71 -15.66 0.61
N ARG A 69 -5.60 -16.30 1.00
CA ARG A 69 -4.30 -16.11 0.34
C ARG A 69 -4.31 -16.62 -1.12
N GLU A 70 -4.99 -17.73 -1.38
CA GLU A 70 -5.26 -18.19 -2.75
C GLU A 70 -6.09 -17.18 -3.56
N ALA A 71 -7.10 -16.54 -2.94
CA ALA A 71 -7.90 -15.52 -3.62
C ALA A 71 -7.05 -14.29 -3.98
N VAL A 72 -6.12 -13.88 -3.11
CA VAL A 72 -5.14 -12.84 -3.45
C VAL A 72 -4.28 -13.26 -4.66
N CYS A 73 -3.78 -14.50 -4.68
CA CYS A 73 -3.02 -15.01 -5.83
C CYS A 73 -3.83 -14.96 -7.12
N ARG A 74 -5.08 -15.45 -7.09
CA ARG A 74 -5.98 -15.44 -8.26
C ARG A 74 -6.27 -14.01 -8.73
N TYR A 75 -6.51 -13.07 -7.81
CA TYR A 75 -6.78 -11.68 -8.12
C TYR A 75 -5.59 -11.04 -8.86
N TRP A 76 -4.38 -11.19 -8.31
CA TRP A 76 -3.19 -10.59 -8.90
C TRP A 76 -2.76 -11.24 -10.21
N GLU A 77 -2.93 -12.55 -10.37
CA GLU A 77 -2.72 -13.21 -11.66
C GLU A 77 -3.71 -12.70 -12.72
N ARG A 78 -5.00 -12.60 -12.38
CA ARG A 78 -6.08 -12.18 -13.27
C ARG A 78 -5.96 -10.73 -13.73
N HIS A 79 -5.61 -9.82 -12.81
CA HIS A 79 -5.59 -8.39 -13.09
C HIS A 79 -4.22 -7.85 -13.50
N HIS A 80 -3.14 -8.43 -13.02
CA HIS A 80 -1.79 -7.87 -13.15
C HIS A 80 -0.74 -8.86 -13.64
N GLY A 81 -1.11 -10.10 -13.92
CA GLY A 81 -0.19 -11.13 -14.41
C GLY A 81 0.84 -11.62 -13.38
N LEU A 82 0.70 -11.22 -12.10
CA LEU A 82 1.59 -11.66 -11.03
C LEU A 82 1.17 -13.05 -10.54
N ARG A 83 1.93 -14.07 -10.92
CA ARG A 83 1.74 -15.44 -10.45
C ARG A 83 2.43 -15.61 -9.10
N SER A 84 1.72 -16.08 -8.12
CA SER A 84 2.23 -16.33 -6.77
C SER A 84 1.59 -17.58 -6.16
N LYS A 85 2.19 -18.05 -5.05
CA LYS A 85 1.66 -19.16 -4.25
C LYS A 85 1.13 -18.59 -2.93
N PRO A 86 0.19 -19.29 -2.26
CA PRO A 86 -0.33 -18.84 -0.96
C PRO A 86 0.75 -18.65 0.11
N GLU A 87 1.87 -19.37 0.03
CA GLU A 87 3.03 -19.23 0.92
C GLU A 87 3.75 -17.89 0.76
N GLU A 88 3.63 -17.28 -0.43
CA GLU A 88 4.19 -15.97 -0.77
C GLU A 88 3.23 -14.81 -0.45
N VAL A 89 2.11 -15.08 0.23
CA VAL A 89 1.11 -14.07 0.61
C VAL A 89 0.99 -13.98 2.13
N TYR A 90 1.02 -12.77 2.67
CA TYR A 90 0.74 -12.46 4.07
C TYR A 90 -0.45 -11.51 4.19
N MET A 91 -1.47 -11.87 5.00
CA MET A 91 -2.63 -11.02 5.28
C MET A 91 -2.36 -10.10 6.47
N ALA A 92 -2.66 -8.82 6.33
CA ALA A 92 -2.28 -7.76 7.29
C ALA A 92 -3.45 -6.85 7.69
N VAL A 93 -3.29 -6.16 8.81
CA VAL A 93 -4.21 -5.09 9.28
C VAL A 93 -4.03 -3.83 8.42
N GLY A 94 -4.49 -3.90 7.17
CA GLY A 94 -4.29 -2.88 6.15
C GLY A 94 -2.85 -2.80 5.65
N ALA A 95 -2.65 -2.07 4.54
CA ALA A 95 -1.34 -1.83 3.95
C ALA A 95 -0.34 -1.19 4.92
N MET A 96 -0.82 -0.42 5.89
CA MET A 96 0.03 0.18 6.94
C MET A 96 0.79 -0.85 7.78
N GLN A 97 0.20 -2.01 8.08
CA GLN A 97 0.90 -3.06 8.79
C GLN A 97 1.87 -3.78 7.85
N VAL A 98 1.53 -3.92 6.57
CA VAL A 98 2.45 -4.52 5.58
C VAL A 98 3.78 -3.77 5.56
N SER A 99 3.75 -2.45 5.35
CA SER A 99 4.99 -1.65 5.28
C SER A 99 5.78 -1.70 6.59
N HIS A 100 5.10 -1.61 7.75
CA HIS A 100 5.76 -1.72 9.05
C HIS A 100 6.46 -3.07 9.25
N LEU A 101 5.79 -4.18 8.94
CA LEU A 101 6.35 -5.52 9.08
C LEU A 101 7.45 -5.79 8.06
N ALA A 102 7.32 -5.27 6.82
CA ALA A 102 8.33 -5.39 5.79
C ALA A 102 9.65 -4.72 6.23
N PHE A 103 9.58 -3.49 6.75
CA PHE A 103 10.77 -2.83 7.28
C PHE A 103 11.34 -3.55 8.50
N GLY A 104 10.48 -4.06 9.39
CA GLY A 104 10.93 -4.87 10.54
C GLY A 104 11.60 -6.19 10.15
N ALA A 105 11.27 -6.73 8.98
CA ALA A 105 11.85 -7.97 8.48
C ALA A 105 13.13 -7.77 7.66
N LEU A 106 13.32 -6.56 7.06
CA LEU A 106 14.35 -6.34 6.05
C LEU A 106 15.42 -5.32 6.43
N LEU A 107 15.24 -4.56 7.52
CA LEU A 107 16.17 -3.51 7.90
C LEU A 107 16.93 -3.86 9.18
N ASP A 108 18.24 -3.67 9.12
CA ASP A 108 19.10 -3.54 10.29
C ASP A 108 19.23 -2.06 10.71
N PRO A 109 19.62 -1.78 11.97
CA PRO A 109 19.83 -0.42 12.43
C PRO A 109 20.85 0.36 11.58
N GLY A 110 20.40 1.47 10.98
CA GLY A 110 21.22 2.33 10.13
C GLY A 110 21.13 2.04 8.63
N ASP A 111 20.41 1.01 8.22
CA ASP A 111 20.08 0.77 6.82
C ASP A 111 19.24 1.90 6.23
N GLU A 112 19.53 2.31 5.02
CA GLU A 112 18.86 3.39 4.34
C GLU A 112 17.78 2.87 3.38
N VAL A 113 16.62 3.56 3.38
CA VAL A 113 15.52 3.30 2.43
C VAL A 113 15.24 4.56 1.62
N LEU A 114 15.31 4.46 0.30
CA LEU A 114 14.94 5.53 -0.61
C LEU A 114 13.41 5.68 -0.62
N LEU A 115 12.91 6.88 -0.32
CA LEU A 115 11.51 7.25 -0.34
C LEU A 115 11.27 8.32 -1.40
N VAL A 116 10.54 7.98 -2.45
CA VAL A 116 10.24 8.89 -3.56
C VAL A 116 9.22 9.93 -3.10
N GLU A 117 9.59 11.22 -3.12
CA GLU A 117 8.71 12.34 -2.75
C GLU A 117 8.14 13.08 -3.97
N PRO A 118 6.88 13.60 -3.87
CA PRO A 118 5.98 13.54 -2.71
C PRO A 118 5.41 12.13 -2.49
N CYS A 119 5.23 11.73 -1.22
CA CYS A 119 4.71 10.42 -0.86
C CYS A 119 3.84 10.46 0.40
N PHE A 120 3.28 9.32 0.74
CA PHE A 120 2.48 9.15 1.96
C PHE A 120 3.36 9.30 3.21
N PRO A 121 3.15 10.35 4.05
CA PRO A 121 4.07 10.71 5.12
C PRO A 121 4.41 9.62 6.14
N PRO A 122 3.52 8.68 6.48
CA PRO A 122 3.84 7.61 7.42
C PRO A 122 5.03 6.72 7.05
N TYR A 123 5.44 6.64 5.78
CA TYR A 123 6.59 5.83 5.38
C TYR A 123 7.87 6.23 6.13
N PHE A 124 8.12 7.54 6.28
CA PHE A 124 9.27 8.05 7.03
C PHE A 124 9.30 7.50 8.46
N SER A 125 8.20 7.67 9.18
CA SER A 125 8.10 7.21 10.57
C SER A 125 8.17 5.69 10.71
N GLN A 126 7.75 4.94 9.69
CA GLN A 126 7.82 3.48 9.69
C GLN A 126 9.26 2.99 9.49
N VAL A 127 10.03 3.62 8.61
CA VAL A 127 11.46 3.32 8.44
C VAL A 127 12.21 3.64 9.74
N GLU A 128 12.04 4.86 10.28
CA GLU A 128 12.66 5.27 11.55
C GLU A 128 12.27 4.37 12.72
N GLY A 129 10.97 4.02 12.81
CA GLY A 129 10.43 3.16 13.88
C GLY A 129 11.02 1.73 13.87
N ASN A 130 11.54 1.29 12.74
CA ASN A 130 12.22 0.01 12.57
C ASN A 130 13.78 0.13 12.58
N GLY A 131 14.30 1.30 12.98
CA GLY A 131 15.73 1.52 13.10
C GLY A 131 16.45 1.92 11.82
N GLY A 132 15.74 1.99 10.69
CA GLY A 132 16.27 2.44 9.41
C GLY A 132 16.38 3.96 9.31
N VAL A 133 17.00 4.43 8.25
CA VAL A 133 17.18 5.83 7.91
C VAL A 133 16.42 6.14 6.61
N PRO A 134 15.35 6.93 6.66
CA PRO A 134 14.64 7.32 5.45
C PRO A 134 15.46 8.35 4.66
N VAL A 135 15.65 8.10 3.38
CA VAL A 135 16.35 8.99 2.45
C VAL A 135 15.35 9.50 1.41
N ALA A 136 15.02 10.79 1.48
CA ALA A 136 14.10 11.41 0.54
C ALA A 136 14.72 11.51 -0.86
N VAL A 137 13.95 11.09 -1.87
CA VAL A 137 14.28 11.25 -3.30
C VAL A 137 13.26 12.23 -3.89
N PRO A 138 13.56 13.53 -3.95
CA PRO A 138 12.63 14.52 -4.45
C PRO A 138 12.42 14.35 -5.94
N THR A 139 11.16 14.36 -6.36
CA THR A 139 10.77 14.41 -7.77
C THR A 139 10.31 15.82 -8.16
N ARG A 140 10.06 16.06 -9.44
CA ARG A 140 9.75 17.37 -9.98
C ARG A 140 8.45 17.36 -10.76
N GLU A 141 7.79 18.49 -10.81
CA GLU A 141 6.58 18.71 -11.60
C GLU A 141 6.84 18.46 -13.10
N GLU A 142 8.01 18.87 -13.62
CA GLU A 142 8.40 18.69 -15.03
C GLU A 142 8.48 17.20 -15.43
N SER A 143 8.81 16.31 -14.48
CA SER A 143 8.76 14.84 -14.67
C SER A 143 7.37 14.24 -14.35
N GLY A 144 6.39 15.08 -14.04
CA GLY A 144 5.08 14.65 -13.54
C GLY A 144 5.17 13.90 -12.22
N PHE A 145 6.14 14.25 -11.37
CA PHE A 145 6.41 13.60 -10.08
C PHE A 145 6.78 12.12 -10.18
N ALA A 146 7.28 11.67 -11.32
CA ALA A 146 7.84 10.32 -11.44
C ALA A 146 9.35 10.34 -11.13
N PRO A 147 9.89 9.37 -10.38
CA PRO A 147 11.31 9.31 -10.07
C PRO A 147 12.10 8.92 -11.32
N THR A 148 13.18 9.64 -11.59
CA THR A 148 14.15 9.23 -12.61
C THR A 148 15.25 8.38 -11.97
N VAL A 149 15.93 7.54 -12.76
CA VAL A 149 17.09 6.78 -12.28
C VAL A 149 18.21 7.73 -11.81
N GLU A 150 18.34 8.90 -12.44
CA GLU A 150 19.32 9.91 -12.02
C GLU A 150 19.00 10.47 -10.63
N ASP A 151 17.73 10.65 -10.27
CA ASP A 151 17.33 11.08 -8.92
C ASP A 151 17.68 9.99 -7.89
N LEU A 152 17.46 8.72 -8.22
CA LEU A 152 17.82 7.58 -7.38
C LEU A 152 19.35 7.45 -7.23
N ARG A 153 20.11 7.62 -8.31
CA ARG A 153 21.59 7.57 -8.30
C ARG A 153 22.23 8.67 -7.43
N ARG A 154 21.59 9.83 -7.31
CA ARG A 154 22.06 10.90 -6.42
C ARG A 154 21.85 10.58 -4.94
N ALA A 155 20.86 9.75 -4.63
CA ALA A 155 20.45 9.45 -3.26
C ALA A 155 21.04 8.14 -2.71
N VAL A 156 21.41 7.20 -3.58
CA VAL A 156 21.91 5.89 -3.18
C VAL A 156 23.29 6.00 -2.53
N THR A 157 23.50 5.26 -1.44
CA THR A 157 24.78 5.14 -0.73
C THR A 157 25.10 3.64 -0.47
N PRO A 158 26.30 3.31 0.03
CA PRO A 158 26.60 1.92 0.42
C PRO A 158 25.71 1.36 1.55
N ARG A 159 24.97 2.20 2.25
CA ARG A 159 24.01 1.79 3.29
C ARG A 159 22.60 1.61 2.77
N THR A 160 22.35 1.99 1.53
CA THR A 160 21.00 1.84 0.94
C THR A 160 20.68 0.37 0.76
N ARG A 161 19.57 -0.06 1.36
CA ARG A 161 19.09 -1.45 1.32
C ARG A 161 17.77 -1.59 0.55
N GLY A 162 16.97 -0.52 0.48
CA GLY A 162 15.65 -0.61 -0.14
C GLY A 162 15.17 0.65 -0.80
N LEU A 163 14.18 0.46 -1.65
CA LEU A 163 13.39 1.51 -2.30
C LEU A 163 11.91 1.28 -1.96
N LEU A 164 11.21 2.32 -1.51
CA LEU A 164 9.75 2.32 -1.49
C LEU A 164 9.25 3.09 -2.70
N LEU A 165 8.46 2.41 -3.53
CA LEU A 165 7.82 2.97 -4.71
C LEU A 165 6.30 2.84 -4.57
N ASN A 166 5.56 3.96 -4.64
CA ASN A 166 4.10 3.97 -4.64
C ASN A 166 3.58 4.34 -6.04
N SER A 167 2.92 3.41 -6.72
CA SER A 167 2.37 3.61 -8.05
C SER A 167 1.09 2.78 -8.25
N PRO A 168 -0.06 3.42 -8.46
CA PRO A 168 -0.32 4.88 -8.50
C PRO A 168 0.01 5.58 -7.18
N CYS A 169 0.51 6.82 -7.25
CA CYS A 169 1.10 7.51 -6.11
C CYS A 169 0.09 8.34 -5.31
N ASN A 170 0.14 8.27 -4.00
CA ASN A 170 -0.45 9.24 -3.10
C ASN A 170 0.67 10.21 -2.62
N PRO A 171 0.61 11.54 -2.90
CA PRO A 171 -0.60 12.28 -3.30
C PRO A 171 -0.69 12.66 -4.78
N SER A 172 0.33 12.41 -5.60
CA SER A 172 0.44 13.00 -6.95
C SER A 172 -0.53 12.38 -7.98
N GLY A 173 -1.10 11.20 -7.71
CA GLY A 173 -1.87 10.41 -8.68
C GLY A 173 -1.03 9.83 -9.81
N ARG A 174 0.29 10.00 -9.78
CA ARG A 174 1.18 9.52 -10.85
C ARG A 174 1.17 8.00 -10.93
N VAL A 175 0.97 7.49 -12.13
CA VAL A 175 1.25 6.11 -12.53
C VAL A 175 2.62 6.10 -13.21
N VAL A 176 3.55 5.32 -12.69
CA VAL A 176 4.89 5.20 -13.28
C VAL A 176 4.79 4.32 -14.54
N PRO A 177 5.19 4.82 -15.73
CA PRO A 177 5.10 4.06 -16.98
C PRO A 177 6.04 2.85 -17.00
N ARG A 178 5.69 1.82 -17.79
CA ARG A 178 6.48 0.59 -17.95
C ARG A 178 7.96 0.87 -18.24
N ALA A 179 8.27 1.70 -19.22
CA ALA A 179 9.65 1.99 -19.59
C ALA A 179 10.46 2.56 -18.41
N GLN A 180 9.84 3.41 -17.61
CA GLN A 180 10.49 3.99 -16.42
C GLN A 180 10.63 2.95 -15.29
N LEU A 181 9.64 2.06 -15.13
CA LEU A 181 9.75 0.94 -14.18
C LEU A 181 10.87 -0.03 -14.59
N GLU A 182 11.08 -0.26 -15.88
CA GLU A 182 12.19 -1.09 -16.39
C GLU A 182 13.55 -0.45 -16.09
N GLU A 183 13.69 0.86 -16.22
CA GLU A 183 14.89 1.60 -15.81
C GLU A 183 15.12 1.51 -14.29
N ILE A 184 14.06 1.69 -13.49
CA ILE A 184 14.12 1.55 -12.02
C ILE A 184 14.49 0.11 -11.64
N ALA A 185 13.93 -0.90 -12.32
CA ALA A 185 14.25 -2.29 -12.09
C ALA A 185 15.74 -2.59 -12.34
N ALA A 186 16.31 -2.04 -13.41
CA ALA A 186 17.74 -2.18 -13.70
C ALA A 186 18.60 -1.53 -12.60
N PHE A 187 18.24 -0.33 -12.13
CA PHE A 187 18.91 0.35 -11.02
C PHE A 187 18.83 -0.47 -9.71
N VAL A 188 17.66 -1.00 -9.38
CA VAL A 188 17.42 -1.83 -8.19
C VAL A 188 18.30 -3.08 -8.23
N GLN A 189 18.43 -3.74 -9.41
CA GLN A 189 19.29 -4.90 -9.57
C GLN A 189 20.77 -4.55 -9.50
N GLU A 190 21.20 -3.43 -10.11
CA GLU A 190 22.57 -2.93 -10.06
C GLU A 190 23.05 -2.70 -8.60
N HIS A 191 22.17 -2.22 -7.73
CA HIS A 191 22.49 -1.88 -6.34
C HIS A 191 22.07 -2.94 -5.31
N ASP A 192 21.54 -4.09 -5.78
CA ASP A 192 21.02 -5.19 -4.95
C ASP A 192 20.03 -4.75 -3.86
N LEU A 193 19.08 -3.90 -4.24
CA LEU A 193 18.06 -3.37 -3.34
C LEU A 193 16.82 -4.29 -3.29
N PHE A 194 16.14 -4.31 -2.14
CA PHE A 194 14.73 -4.74 -2.15
C PHE A 194 13.82 -3.58 -2.53
N VAL A 195 12.61 -3.90 -3.02
CA VAL A 195 11.57 -2.89 -3.26
C VAL A 195 10.32 -3.24 -2.48
N LEU A 196 9.83 -2.28 -1.71
CA LEU A 196 8.46 -2.27 -1.24
C LEU A 196 7.61 -1.49 -2.23
N SER A 197 6.88 -2.22 -3.09
CA SER A 197 6.00 -1.65 -4.11
C SER A 197 4.61 -1.46 -3.54
N ASP A 198 4.27 -0.23 -3.18
CA ASP A 198 2.90 0.10 -2.74
C ASP A 198 2.01 0.30 -3.95
N GLU A 199 1.21 -0.72 -4.22
CA GLU A 199 0.30 -0.80 -5.35
C GLU A 199 -1.18 -0.75 -4.90
N ILE A 200 -1.46 -0.11 -3.75
CA ILE A 200 -2.80 -0.05 -3.12
C ILE A 200 -3.87 0.60 -4.03
N TYR A 201 -3.45 1.38 -5.02
CA TYR A 201 -4.33 2.07 -5.97
C TYR A 201 -4.36 1.42 -7.36
N GLU A 202 -3.89 0.19 -7.52
CA GLU A 202 -3.72 -0.54 -8.79
C GLU A 202 -5.00 -0.54 -9.67
N SER A 203 -6.18 -0.61 -9.02
CA SER A 203 -7.49 -0.62 -9.70
C SER A 203 -8.02 0.77 -10.08
N LEU A 204 -7.39 1.85 -9.57
CA LEU A 204 -7.82 3.24 -9.77
C LEU A 204 -6.95 3.98 -10.79
N VAL A 205 -6.60 3.32 -11.88
CA VAL A 205 -5.88 3.93 -13.00
C VAL A 205 -6.88 4.44 -14.03
N PHE A 206 -6.87 5.75 -14.27
CA PHE A 206 -7.81 6.43 -15.18
C PHE A 206 -7.20 6.68 -16.56
N SER A 207 -5.89 6.64 -16.70
CA SER A 207 -5.16 6.81 -17.97
C SER A 207 -3.88 5.97 -17.95
N GLY A 208 -3.57 5.33 -19.06
CA GLY A 208 -2.45 4.39 -19.15
C GLY A 208 -2.80 3.01 -18.55
N GLU A 209 -1.77 2.30 -18.12
CA GLU A 209 -1.91 0.98 -17.48
C GLU A 209 -1.10 0.90 -16.18
N HIS A 210 -1.60 0.15 -15.23
CA HIS A 210 -0.82 -0.25 -14.07
C HIS A 210 0.10 -1.41 -14.45
N VAL A 211 1.36 -1.32 -14.06
CA VAL A 211 2.34 -2.40 -14.22
C VAL A 211 2.81 -2.83 -12.84
N CYS A 212 2.53 -4.06 -12.47
CA CYS A 212 3.05 -4.64 -11.23
C CYS A 212 4.56 -4.83 -11.35
N LEU A 213 5.33 -4.17 -10.49
CA LEU A 213 6.79 -4.16 -10.55
C LEU A 213 7.39 -5.56 -10.43
N ALA A 214 6.80 -6.42 -9.60
CA ALA A 214 7.26 -7.80 -9.41
C ALA A 214 7.17 -8.68 -10.67
N THR A 215 6.45 -8.24 -11.71
CA THR A 215 6.36 -8.97 -12.99
C THR A 215 7.49 -8.67 -13.97
N LEU A 216 8.28 -7.63 -13.69
CA LEU A 216 9.43 -7.30 -14.52
C LEU A 216 10.59 -8.29 -14.30
N PRO A 217 11.44 -8.52 -15.32
CA PRO A 217 12.57 -9.44 -15.19
C PRO A 217 13.49 -9.09 -14.02
N GLY A 218 13.83 -10.09 -13.18
CA GLY A 218 14.73 -9.94 -12.03
C GLY A 218 14.15 -9.17 -10.86
N MET A 219 12.82 -8.88 -10.84
CA MET A 219 12.20 -8.14 -9.76
C MET A 219 11.40 -9.00 -8.78
N ARG A 220 11.01 -10.21 -9.17
CA ARG A 220 10.14 -11.05 -8.33
C ARG A 220 10.75 -11.39 -6.98
N GLU A 221 12.02 -11.77 -6.95
CA GLU A 221 12.75 -12.22 -5.76
C GLU A 221 13.18 -11.08 -4.83
N ARG A 222 13.00 -9.82 -5.25
CA ARG A 222 13.40 -8.63 -4.50
C ARG A 222 12.27 -7.62 -4.28
N THR A 223 11.04 -7.94 -4.70
CA THR A 223 9.89 -7.05 -4.54
C THR A 223 8.88 -7.63 -3.57
N LEU A 224 8.44 -6.79 -2.63
CA LEU A 224 7.23 -7.00 -1.86
C LEU A 224 6.15 -6.11 -2.45
N THR A 225 5.18 -6.71 -3.13
CA THR A 225 3.99 -6.02 -3.62
C THR A 225 3.01 -5.85 -2.47
N MET A 226 2.70 -4.61 -2.14
CA MET A 226 1.75 -4.24 -1.08
C MET A 226 0.42 -3.87 -1.70
N GLY A 227 -0.63 -4.58 -1.33
CA GLY A 227 -2.00 -4.35 -1.77
C GLY A 227 -3.00 -4.33 -0.61
N GLY A 228 -4.27 -4.18 -0.95
CA GLY A 228 -5.34 -4.22 0.04
C GLY A 228 -6.69 -3.83 -0.54
N LEU A 229 -7.75 -4.01 0.26
CA LEU A 229 -9.12 -3.81 -0.17
C LEU A 229 -9.68 -2.43 0.18
N SER A 230 -8.90 -1.60 0.90
CA SER A 230 -9.36 -0.29 1.37
C SER A 230 -9.82 0.62 0.24
N LYS A 231 -9.10 0.64 -0.88
CA LYS A 231 -9.34 1.58 -1.99
C LYS A 231 -10.15 0.93 -3.11
N SER A 232 -9.73 -0.23 -3.56
CA SER A 232 -10.38 -0.98 -4.63
C SER A 232 -11.81 -1.41 -4.27
N HIS A 233 -12.01 -1.92 -3.06
CA HIS A 233 -13.28 -2.53 -2.63
C HIS A 233 -14.09 -1.68 -1.63
N CYS A 234 -13.71 -0.41 -1.41
CA CYS A 234 -14.38 0.49 -0.45
C CYS A 234 -14.43 -0.09 0.97
N MET A 235 -13.33 -0.69 1.41
CA MET A 235 -13.22 -1.41 2.69
C MET A 235 -12.23 -0.74 3.65
N THR A 236 -12.21 0.59 3.74
CA THR A 236 -11.25 1.34 4.57
C THR A 236 -11.35 0.97 6.04
N GLY A 237 -12.57 0.86 6.59
CA GLY A 237 -12.85 0.50 7.97
C GLY A 237 -12.58 -0.96 8.33
N TRP A 238 -12.51 -1.86 7.35
CA TRP A 238 -12.27 -3.30 7.56
C TRP A 238 -10.82 -3.64 7.91
N ARG A 239 -9.90 -2.74 7.60
CA ARG A 239 -8.47 -2.90 7.87
C ARG A 239 -7.89 -4.17 7.24
N LEU A 240 -8.12 -4.38 5.94
CA LEU A 240 -7.65 -5.53 5.19
C LEU A 240 -6.61 -5.12 4.16
N GLY A 241 -5.40 -5.64 4.32
CA GLY A 241 -4.29 -5.50 3.39
C GLY A 241 -3.53 -6.82 3.27
N TYR A 242 -2.60 -6.86 2.33
CA TYR A 242 -1.76 -8.03 2.12
C TYR A 242 -0.43 -7.64 1.48
N ALA A 243 0.57 -8.50 1.68
CA ALA A 243 1.84 -8.48 0.96
C ALA A 243 1.94 -9.73 0.08
N ILE A 244 2.58 -9.59 -1.08
CA ILE A 244 3.01 -10.69 -1.95
C ILE A 244 4.51 -10.54 -2.16
N GLY A 245 5.30 -11.58 -1.88
CA GLY A 245 6.75 -11.53 -2.02
C GLY A 245 7.43 -12.84 -1.66
N PRO A 246 8.75 -12.87 -1.52
CA PRO A 246 9.49 -14.08 -1.19
C PRO A 246 8.97 -14.75 0.09
N GLU A 247 8.79 -16.06 0.04
CA GLU A 247 8.21 -16.86 1.14
C GLU A 247 8.94 -16.66 2.46
N GLU A 248 10.27 -16.53 2.44
CA GLU A 248 11.08 -16.31 3.63
C GLU A 248 10.74 -14.98 4.32
N VAL A 249 10.50 -13.93 3.53
CA VAL A 249 10.08 -12.61 4.06
C VAL A 249 8.67 -12.71 4.64
N MET A 250 7.74 -13.39 3.96
CA MET A 250 6.38 -13.60 4.48
C MET A 250 6.39 -14.38 5.79
N ARG A 251 7.25 -15.39 5.90
CA ARG A 251 7.44 -16.15 7.15
C ARG A 251 7.98 -15.24 8.27
N THR A 252 8.97 -14.42 7.99
CA THR A 252 9.54 -13.47 8.97
C THR A 252 8.51 -12.44 9.42
N MET A 253 7.76 -11.83 8.50
CA MET A 253 6.65 -10.93 8.82
C MET A 253 5.59 -11.60 9.69
N THR A 254 5.28 -12.88 9.43
CA THR A 254 4.35 -13.68 10.24
C THR A 254 4.85 -13.81 11.68
N LEU A 255 6.14 -14.11 11.89
CA LEU A 255 6.72 -14.25 13.22
C LEU A 255 6.75 -12.91 14.00
N ILE A 256 7.07 -11.80 13.33
CA ILE A 256 7.01 -10.47 13.94
C ILE A 256 5.57 -10.13 14.33
N SER A 257 4.60 -10.38 13.44
CA SER A 257 3.19 -10.12 13.70
C SER A 257 2.59 -11.01 14.79
N ALA A 258 3.09 -12.23 14.97
CA ALA A 258 2.60 -13.16 15.98
C ALA A 258 2.64 -12.59 17.40
N VAL A 259 3.64 -11.74 17.70
CA VAL A 259 3.75 -11.07 19.01
C VAL A 259 3.07 -9.70 19.07
N GLN A 260 2.47 -9.24 17.98
CA GLN A 260 1.75 -7.96 17.90
C GLN A 260 0.23 -8.14 17.91
N THR A 261 -0.31 -8.96 17.02
CA THR A 261 -1.75 -9.08 16.77
C THR A 261 -2.29 -10.50 16.90
N TYR A 262 -1.42 -11.50 16.88
CA TYR A 262 -1.77 -12.93 16.91
C TYR A 262 -2.80 -13.37 15.83
N GLY A 263 -2.68 -12.77 14.66
CA GLY A 263 -3.53 -13.04 13.49
C GLY A 263 -4.48 -11.90 13.13
N LEU A 264 -5.08 -12.01 11.96
CA LEU A 264 -5.98 -11.01 11.40
C LEU A 264 -7.45 -11.39 11.67
N ASN A 265 -8.32 -10.40 11.81
CA ASN A 265 -9.77 -10.56 11.96
C ASN A 265 -10.35 -11.60 10.98
N THR A 266 -10.93 -12.67 11.52
CA THR A 266 -11.43 -13.82 10.77
C THR A 266 -12.61 -13.47 9.86
N LEU A 267 -13.54 -12.65 10.36
CA LEU A 267 -14.74 -12.23 9.62
C LEU A 267 -14.34 -11.35 8.44
N GLY A 268 -13.41 -10.42 8.67
CA GLY A 268 -12.85 -9.59 7.62
C GLY A 268 -12.15 -10.40 6.54
N GLN A 269 -11.42 -11.45 6.91
CA GLN A 269 -10.77 -12.32 5.93
C GLN A 269 -11.79 -13.06 5.05
N LYS A 270 -12.92 -13.51 5.58
CA LYS A 270 -13.99 -14.15 4.78
C LYS A 270 -14.71 -13.14 3.88
N ALA A 271 -14.87 -11.91 4.34
CA ALA A 271 -15.33 -10.81 3.49
C ALA A 271 -14.34 -10.52 2.35
N ALA A 272 -13.02 -10.52 2.65
CA ALA A 272 -11.97 -10.34 1.65
C ALA A 272 -11.98 -11.45 0.58
N LEU A 273 -12.15 -12.71 0.99
CA LEU A 273 -12.29 -13.84 0.07
C LEU A 273 -13.41 -13.58 -0.95
N TYR A 274 -14.60 -13.24 -0.43
CA TYR A 274 -15.75 -12.95 -1.28
C TYR A 274 -15.48 -11.77 -2.22
N ALA A 275 -14.94 -10.69 -1.69
CA ALA A 275 -14.65 -9.48 -2.45
C ALA A 275 -13.67 -9.74 -3.61
N LEU A 276 -12.56 -10.41 -3.35
CA LEU A 276 -11.52 -10.70 -4.34
C LEU A 276 -11.98 -11.65 -5.46
N ASP A 277 -12.91 -12.56 -5.14
CA ASP A 277 -13.38 -13.55 -6.13
C ASP A 277 -14.60 -13.06 -6.94
N THR A 278 -15.36 -12.06 -6.47
CA THR A 278 -16.68 -11.77 -7.07
C THR A 278 -16.91 -10.32 -7.50
N GLN A 279 -16.07 -9.36 -7.11
CA GLN A 279 -16.39 -7.93 -7.26
C GLN A 279 -15.73 -7.24 -8.45
N ASP A 280 -15.15 -7.96 -9.42
CA ASP A 280 -14.47 -7.37 -10.58
C ASP A 280 -15.34 -6.36 -11.36
N ALA A 281 -16.62 -6.67 -11.56
CA ALA A 281 -17.54 -5.76 -12.25
C ALA A 281 -17.74 -4.45 -11.46
N LYS A 282 -17.79 -4.53 -10.13
CA LYS A 282 -17.94 -3.36 -9.26
C LYS A 282 -16.69 -2.48 -9.23
N LEU A 283 -15.49 -3.09 -9.35
CA LEU A 283 -14.25 -2.32 -9.51
C LEU A 283 -14.31 -1.44 -10.76
N LEU A 284 -14.74 -1.99 -11.90
CA LEU A 284 -14.86 -1.25 -13.16
C LEU A 284 -15.91 -0.15 -13.08
N GLU A 285 -17.07 -0.44 -12.48
CA GLU A 285 -18.15 0.54 -12.29
C GLU A 285 -17.67 1.74 -11.47
N ARG A 286 -17.05 1.49 -10.31
CA ARG A 286 -16.53 2.55 -9.43
C ARG A 286 -15.39 3.34 -10.07
N ARG A 287 -14.48 2.65 -10.78
CA ARG A 287 -13.42 3.32 -11.53
C ARG A 287 -13.97 4.32 -12.54
N ALA A 288 -15.03 3.98 -13.26
CA ALA A 288 -15.67 4.90 -14.19
C ALA A 288 -16.23 6.14 -13.49
N VAL A 289 -16.94 5.96 -12.37
CA VAL A 289 -17.46 7.08 -11.57
C VAL A 289 -16.33 7.98 -11.06
N PHE A 290 -15.23 7.41 -10.57
CA PHE A 290 -14.07 8.20 -10.12
C PHE A 290 -13.40 8.93 -11.29
N ALA A 291 -13.32 8.33 -12.48
CA ALA A 291 -12.76 8.97 -13.66
C ALA A 291 -13.58 10.21 -14.07
N ASP A 292 -14.91 10.11 -14.07
CA ASP A 292 -15.81 11.23 -14.37
C ASP A 292 -15.66 12.36 -13.34
N ARG A 293 -15.59 12.03 -12.05
CA ARG A 293 -15.37 13.00 -10.97
C ARG A 293 -14.02 13.70 -11.11
N MET A 294 -12.96 12.94 -11.38
CA MET A 294 -11.61 13.49 -11.58
C MET A 294 -11.57 14.44 -12.78
N ALA A 295 -12.21 14.10 -13.89
CA ALA A 295 -12.31 14.96 -15.06
C ALA A 295 -13.01 16.28 -14.73
N ALA A 296 -14.19 16.22 -14.07
CA ALA A 296 -14.94 17.40 -13.67
C ALA A 296 -14.18 18.31 -12.69
N VAL A 297 -13.47 17.73 -11.69
CA VAL A 297 -12.65 18.49 -10.76
C VAL A 297 -11.46 19.14 -11.47
N ALA A 298 -10.77 18.40 -12.33
CA ALA A 298 -9.63 18.93 -13.11
C ALA A 298 -10.06 20.09 -14.03
N GLU A 299 -11.16 19.95 -14.75
CA GLU A 299 -11.72 21.01 -15.58
C GLU A 299 -12.02 22.26 -14.75
N ARG A 300 -12.68 22.08 -13.60
CA ARG A 300 -13.05 23.19 -12.73
C ARG A 300 -11.84 23.90 -12.14
N LEU A 301 -10.85 23.16 -11.64
CA LEU A 301 -9.65 23.73 -11.06
C LEU A 301 -8.81 24.46 -12.11
N ASN A 302 -8.62 23.89 -13.31
CA ASN A 302 -7.87 24.52 -14.40
C ASN A 302 -8.54 25.80 -14.93
N SER A 303 -9.86 25.99 -14.69
CA SER A 303 -10.55 27.25 -15.02
C SER A 303 -10.31 28.37 -14.00
N MET A 304 -9.70 28.08 -12.86
CA MET A 304 -9.48 29.06 -11.79
C MET A 304 -8.13 29.79 -11.98
N LYS A 305 -8.13 31.11 -11.80
CA LYS A 305 -6.91 31.90 -11.88
C LYS A 305 -5.93 31.52 -10.77
N GLY A 306 -4.68 31.18 -11.15
CA GLY A 306 -3.61 30.87 -10.21
C GLY A 306 -3.52 29.39 -9.81
N ILE A 307 -4.36 28.53 -10.41
CA ILE A 307 -4.27 27.07 -10.32
C ILE A 307 -3.81 26.52 -11.67
N ARG A 308 -2.92 25.57 -11.63
CA ARG A 308 -2.45 24.83 -12.81
C ARG A 308 -2.17 23.37 -12.44
#